data_55a7209e45e4f82f235a702e8a5aee31
#
_entry.id   55a7209e45e4f82f235a702e8a5aee31
#
_cell.length_a   1.000
_cell.length_b   1.000
_cell.length_c   1.000
_cell.angle_alpha   90.00
_cell.angle_beta   90.00
_cell.angle_gamma   90.00
#
_symmetry.space_group_name_H-M   'P 1'
#
loop_
_entity.id
_entity.type
_entity.pdbx_description
1 polymer ?
#
loop_
_entity_poly.entity_id
_entity_poly.type
_entity_poly.pdbx_seq_one_letter_code
_entity_poly.pdbx_strand_id
1 'polypeptide(L)'
;MATIALAFILISVCFSDRAAAASWNGIEPFKSRRADVVQALGQPIGESADGVLRFAVMGGSVQVSFVNEKFVAAKKLRPELAGTVLEIVLQHGHSSDTPESLNLSKNRSFVRDDAHNITIYRNMKDGVVYTFIDGTLKTTRYTFADEQLSRARR
;
A
#
# COMPACT_ATOMS: atom_id res chain seq x y z
N MET A 1 -59.92 22.42 2.57
CA MET A 1 -58.55 22.73 2.17
C MET A 1 -57.63 22.01 3.12
N ALA A 2 -56.99 20.91 2.69
CA ALA A 2 -56.11 20.12 3.53
C ALA A 2 -54.70 20.35 3.05
N THR A 3 -53.83 20.92 3.90
CA THR A 3 -52.44 21.25 3.63
C THR A 3 -51.60 20.05 4.02
N ILE A 4 -51.03 19.37 3.02
CA ILE A 4 -50.08 18.25 3.23
C ILE A 4 -48.70 18.86 3.43
N ALA A 5 -48.15 18.75 4.65
CA ALA A 5 -46.79 19.11 4.99
C ALA A 5 -45.86 17.96 4.58
N LEU A 6 -45.03 18.19 3.55
CA LEU A 6 -44.05 17.24 3.07
C LEU A 6 -42.76 17.40 3.93
N ALA A 7 -42.54 16.48 4.85
CA ALA A 7 -41.33 16.44 5.66
C ALA A 7 -40.16 15.84 4.84
N PHE A 8 -39.20 16.67 4.44
CA PHE A 8 -37.95 16.24 3.84
C PHE A 8 -37.03 15.69 4.93
N ILE A 9 -36.86 14.37 4.99
CA ILE A 9 -35.84 13.73 5.84
C ILE A 9 -34.51 13.82 5.08
N LEU A 10 -33.63 14.74 5.51
CA LEU A 10 -32.24 14.80 5.07
C LEU A 10 -31.49 13.61 5.69
N ILE A 11 -31.29 12.55 4.91
CA ILE A 11 -30.38 11.47 5.29
C ILE A 11 -28.97 12.01 5.09
N SER A 12 -28.34 12.45 6.19
CA SER A 12 -26.92 12.81 6.24
C SER A 12 -26.09 11.53 6.12
N VAL A 13 -25.69 11.17 4.91
CA VAL A 13 -24.75 10.07 4.69
C VAL A 13 -23.38 10.57 5.18
N CYS A 14 -23.03 10.21 6.40
CA CYS A 14 -21.66 10.38 6.91
C CYS A 14 -20.76 9.47 6.08
N PHE A 15 -20.12 10.00 5.06
CA PHE A 15 -18.94 9.39 4.46
C PHE A 15 -17.84 9.44 5.51
N SER A 16 -17.68 8.34 6.25
CA SER A 16 -16.47 8.14 7.05
C SER A 16 -15.33 8.00 6.04
N ASP A 17 -14.52 9.04 5.89
CA ASP A 17 -13.21 8.94 5.25
C ASP A 17 -12.38 7.91 6.04
N ARG A 18 -12.55 6.64 5.67
CA ARG A 18 -11.64 5.59 6.11
C ARG A 18 -10.33 5.89 5.41
N ALA A 19 -9.31 6.28 6.17
CA ALA A 19 -7.94 6.28 5.67
C ALA A 19 -7.64 4.85 5.15
N ALA A 20 -7.85 4.68 3.86
CA ALA A 20 -7.49 3.45 3.16
C ALA A 20 -5.99 3.52 2.93
N ALA A 21 -5.26 2.45 3.26
CA ALA A 21 -3.86 2.36 2.82
C ALA A 21 -3.79 2.45 1.31
N ALA A 22 -2.65 2.94 0.82
CA ALA A 22 -2.40 2.93 -0.59
C ALA A 22 -2.48 1.49 -1.11
N SER A 23 -3.24 1.30 -2.18
CA SER A 23 -3.37 0.02 -2.88
C SER A 23 -2.66 0.11 -4.23
N TRP A 24 -2.22 -1.03 -4.74
CA TRP A 24 -1.69 -1.13 -6.09
C TRP A 24 -2.39 -2.25 -6.85
N ASN A 25 -2.91 -1.93 -8.03
CA ASN A 25 -3.63 -2.86 -8.90
C ASN A 25 -4.76 -3.64 -8.17
N GLY A 26 -5.47 -2.97 -7.25
CA GLY A 26 -6.53 -3.58 -6.44
C GLY A 26 -6.04 -4.44 -5.28
N ILE A 27 -4.72 -4.58 -5.10
CA ILE A 27 -4.12 -5.32 -3.99
C ILE A 27 -3.88 -4.35 -2.84
N GLU A 28 -4.39 -4.69 -1.66
CA GLU A 28 -4.36 -3.84 -0.47
C GLU A 28 -3.66 -4.56 0.70
N PRO A 29 -2.63 -3.96 1.33
CA PRO A 29 -1.99 -4.51 2.53
C PRO A 29 -2.98 -4.75 3.67
N PHE A 30 -2.76 -5.80 4.46
CA PHE A 30 -3.60 -6.27 5.57
C PHE A 30 -5.03 -6.68 5.20
N LYS A 31 -5.32 -6.80 3.90
CA LYS A 31 -6.64 -7.17 3.40
C LYS A 31 -6.57 -8.26 2.34
N SER A 32 -5.90 -7.99 1.22
CA SER A 32 -5.77 -8.94 0.11
C SER A 32 -5.00 -10.18 0.54
N ARG A 33 -5.37 -11.33 -0.02
CA ARG A 33 -4.72 -12.63 0.22
C ARG A 33 -4.02 -13.12 -1.05
N ARG A 34 -3.29 -14.22 -0.94
CA ARG A 34 -2.57 -14.82 -2.07
C ARG A 34 -3.45 -15.04 -3.30
N ALA A 35 -4.70 -15.52 -3.11
CA ALA A 35 -5.62 -15.72 -4.21
C ALA A 35 -5.96 -14.42 -4.95
N ASP A 36 -6.17 -13.33 -4.22
CA ASP A 36 -6.48 -12.01 -4.80
C ASP A 36 -5.27 -11.48 -5.60
N VAL A 37 -4.04 -11.72 -5.10
CA VAL A 37 -2.80 -11.34 -5.79
C VAL A 37 -2.65 -12.09 -7.11
N VAL A 38 -2.87 -13.42 -7.10
CA VAL A 38 -2.79 -14.25 -8.31
C VAL A 38 -3.92 -13.89 -9.30
N GLN A 39 -5.10 -13.57 -8.81
CA GLN A 39 -6.19 -13.09 -9.65
C GLN A 39 -5.86 -11.76 -10.33
N ALA A 40 -5.21 -10.84 -9.62
CA ALA A 40 -4.89 -9.50 -10.13
C ALA A 40 -3.65 -9.49 -11.07
N LEU A 41 -2.63 -10.31 -10.78
CA LEU A 41 -1.32 -10.27 -11.45
C LEU A 41 -1.02 -11.49 -12.34
N GLY A 42 -1.87 -12.52 -12.30
CA GLY A 42 -1.62 -13.78 -12.99
C GLY A 42 -0.70 -14.70 -12.19
N GLN A 43 -0.08 -15.66 -12.88
CA GLN A 43 0.82 -16.62 -12.24
C GLN A 43 2.17 -15.96 -11.89
N PRO A 44 2.70 -16.20 -10.67
CA PRO A 44 4.03 -15.70 -10.31
C PRO A 44 5.11 -16.38 -11.16
N ILE A 45 6.15 -15.62 -11.49
CA ILE A 45 7.35 -16.14 -12.19
C ILE A 45 8.34 -16.79 -11.21
N GLY A 46 8.11 -16.68 -9.92
CA GLY A 46 8.91 -17.30 -8.87
C GLY A 46 8.36 -17.03 -7.49
N GLU A 47 8.79 -17.88 -6.56
CA GLU A 47 8.49 -17.77 -5.14
C GLU A 47 9.76 -18.04 -4.33
N SER A 48 10.05 -17.19 -3.35
CA SER A 48 11.17 -17.40 -2.44
C SER A 48 10.83 -18.41 -1.33
N ALA A 49 11.86 -18.90 -0.62
CA ALA A 49 11.69 -19.78 0.53
C ALA A 49 10.82 -19.15 1.64
N ASP A 50 10.81 -17.83 1.75
CA ASP A 50 10.00 -17.07 2.71
C ASP A 50 8.57 -16.79 2.20
N GLY A 51 8.17 -17.38 1.06
CA GLY A 51 6.84 -17.24 0.48
C GLY A 51 6.58 -15.91 -0.24
N VAL A 52 7.62 -15.13 -0.58
CA VAL A 52 7.49 -13.91 -1.37
C VAL A 52 7.25 -14.29 -2.83
N LEU A 53 6.14 -13.83 -3.39
CA LEU A 53 5.81 -14.03 -4.80
C LEU A 53 6.45 -12.95 -5.66
N ARG A 54 6.95 -13.35 -6.83
CA ARG A 54 7.51 -12.43 -7.83
C ARG A 54 6.72 -12.53 -9.13
N PHE A 55 6.43 -11.37 -9.72
CA PHE A 55 5.70 -11.24 -10.97
C PHE A 55 6.49 -10.36 -11.94
N ALA A 56 6.45 -10.69 -13.22
CA ALA A 56 6.90 -9.77 -14.28
C ALA A 56 5.74 -8.80 -14.58
N VAL A 57 6.06 -7.52 -14.69
CA VAL A 57 5.12 -6.47 -15.10
C VAL A 57 5.78 -5.57 -16.14
N MET A 58 4.97 -4.82 -16.88
CA MET A 58 5.51 -3.85 -17.84
C MET A 58 6.39 -2.83 -17.09
N GLY A 59 7.63 -2.67 -17.54
CA GLY A 59 8.60 -1.74 -16.95
C GLY A 59 9.37 -2.26 -15.74
N GLY A 60 9.18 -3.54 -15.31
CA GLY A 60 9.94 -4.08 -14.18
C GLY A 60 9.41 -5.38 -13.61
N SER A 61 9.47 -5.48 -12.28
CA SER A 61 8.93 -6.62 -11.54
C SER A 61 8.23 -6.19 -10.27
N VAL A 62 7.37 -7.06 -9.75
CA VAL A 62 6.67 -6.86 -8.48
C VAL A 62 6.97 -8.02 -7.55
N GLN A 63 7.25 -7.71 -6.30
CA GLN A 63 7.36 -8.67 -5.22
C GLN A 63 6.23 -8.43 -4.24
N VAL A 64 5.56 -9.50 -3.82
CA VAL A 64 4.48 -9.44 -2.84
C VAL A 64 4.82 -10.36 -1.68
N SER A 65 4.93 -9.79 -0.49
CA SER A 65 5.14 -10.53 0.75
C SER A 65 3.85 -10.60 1.58
N PHE A 66 3.77 -11.62 2.44
CA PHE A 66 2.59 -11.88 3.25
C PHE A 66 2.90 -11.84 4.74
N VAL A 67 1.90 -11.44 5.52
CA VAL A 67 1.95 -11.48 6.98
C VAL A 67 2.11 -12.93 7.43
N ASN A 68 3.19 -13.21 8.13
CA ASN A 68 3.44 -14.50 8.74
C ASN A 68 3.16 -14.48 10.25
N GLU A 69 3.10 -15.67 10.87
CA GLU A 69 2.80 -15.80 12.30
C GLU A 69 3.82 -15.09 13.20
N LYS A 70 5.11 -15.07 12.81
CA LYS A 70 6.15 -14.34 13.54
C LYS A 70 5.88 -12.84 13.57
N PHE A 71 5.46 -12.27 12.45
CA PHE A 71 5.08 -10.85 12.36
C PHE A 71 3.83 -10.56 13.18
N VAL A 72 2.81 -11.43 13.11
CA VAL A 72 1.59 -11.33 13.94
C VAL A 72 1.95 -11.30 15.43
N ALA A 73 2.79 -12.22 15.88
CA ALA A 73 3.22 -12.29 17.28
C ALA A 73 4.04 -11.06 17.69
N ALA A 74 5.05 -10.68 16.90
CA ALA A 74 5.95 -9.56 17.19
C ALA A 74 5.22 -8.20 17.25
N LYS A 75 4.20 -8.01 16.43
CA LYS A 75 3.41 -6.76 16.36
C LYS A 75 2.13 -6.81 17.19
N LYS A 76 1.84 -7.94 17.87
CA LYS A 76 0.62 -8.18 18.66
C LYS A 76 -0.64 -7.95 17.82
N LEU A 77 -0.64 -8.48 16.60
CA LEU A 77 -1.76 -8.33 15.68
C LEU A 77 -2.82 -9.40 15.91
N ARG A 78 -3.99 -9.18 15.33
CA ARG A 78 -5.06 -10.17 15.28
C ARG A 78 -4.62 -11.35 14.38
N PRO A 79 -4.84 -12.64 14.82
CA PRO A 79 -4.36 -13.82 14.11
C PRO A 79 -4.87 -13.94 12.67
N GLU A 80 -6.09 -13.47 12.40
CA GLU A 80 -6.72 -13.56 11.09
C GLU A 80 -5.98 -12.76 10.00
N LEU A 81 -5.04 -11.89 10.38
CA LEU A 81 -4.19 -11.16 9.44
C LEU A 81 -3.08 -12.04 8.86
N ALA A 82 -2.77 -13.19 9.47
CA ALA A 82 -1.83 -14.13 8.88
C ALA A 82 -2.29 -14.55 7.46
N GLY A 83 -1.35 -14.52 6.52
CA GLY A 83 -1.61 -14.82 5.11
C GLY A 83 -2.21 -13.66 4.30
N THR A 84 -2.47 -12.49 4.90
CA THR A 84 -2.78 -11.28 4.12
C THR A 84 -1.51 -10.64 3.57
N VAL A 85 -1.64 -9.82 2.54
CA VAL A 85 -0.51 -9.05 1.97
C VAL A 85 0.07 -8.13 3.04
N LEU A 86 1.39 -8.21 3.22
CA LEU A 86 2.15 -7.32 4.09
C LEU A 86 2.63 -6.09 3.33
N GLU A 87 3.26 -6.33 2.19
CA GLU A 87 3.76 -5.27 1.32
C GLU A 87 3.85 -5.71 -0.14
N ILE A 88 3.82 -4.72 -1.03
CA ILE A 88 4.00 -4.85 -2.46
C ILE A 88 5.17 -3.96 -2.84
N VAL A 89 6.21 -4.51 -3.47
CA VAL A 89 7.40 -3.77 -3.89
C VAL A 89 7.50 -3.83 -5.41
N LEU A 90 7.28 -2.69 -6.05
CA LEU A 90 7.55 -2.52 -7.47
C LEU A 90 9.03 -2.19 -7.65
N GLN A 91 9.71 -2.96 -8.48
CA GLN A 91 11.08 -2.69 -8.94
C GLN A 91 11.00 -2.15 -10.36
N HIS A 92 11.37 -0.88 -10.54
CA HIS A 92 11.35 -0.20 -11.83
C HIS A 92 12.65 -0.49 -12.60
N GLY A 93 12.55 -1.20 -13.72
CA GLY A 93 13.70 -1.47 -14.61
C GLY A 93 14.19 -0.19 -15.28
N HIS A 94 13.23 0.56 -15.82
CA HIS A 94 13.46 1.86 -16.45
C HIS A 94 12.31 2.80 -16.02
N SER A 95 12.64 3.86 -15.29
CA SER A 95 11.68 4.90 -14.95
C SER A 95 12.28 6.26 -15.26
N SER A 96 11.50 7.13 -15.84
CA SER A 96 11.81 8.56 -16.02
C SER A 96 11.27 9.41 -14.86
N ASP A 97 10.62 8.78 -13.88
CA ASP A 97 10.05 9.51 -12.75
C ASP A 97 11.14 10.04 -11.83
N THR A 98 10.97 11.30 -11.45
CA THR A 98 11.81 12.02 -10.48
C THR A 98 10.96 12.45 -9.29
N PRO A 99 11.56 12.85 -8.15
CA PRO A 99 10.82 13.42 -7.04
C PRO A 99 9.94 14.60 -7.43
N GLU A 100 10.37 15.39 -8.42
CA GLU A 100 9.66 16.57 -8.92
C GLU A 100 8.46 16.15 -9.78
N SER A 101 8.63 15.19 -10.70
CA SER A 101 7.53 14.70 -11.56
C SER A 101 6.40 14.07 -10.75
N LEU A 102 6.74 13.42 -9.64
CA LEU A 102 5.79 12.84 -8.69
C LEU A 102 5.32 13.83 -7.62
N ASN A 103 5.76 15.11 -7.71
CA ASN A 103 5.41 16.18 -6.76
C ASN A 103 5.71 15.85 -5.29
N LEU A 104 6.72 15.00 -5.03
CA LEU A 104 7.04 14.53 -3.68
C LEU A 104 7.69 15.62 -2.83
N SER A 105 8.59 16.40 -3.42
CA SER A 105 9.35 17.47 -2.72
C SER A 105 8.45 18.59 -2.16
N LYS A 106 7.25 18.79 -2.73
CA LYS A 106 6.28 19.81 -2.29
C LYS A 106 5.18 19.23 -1.40
N ASN A 107 5.03 17.91 -1.34
CA ASN A 107 3.98 17.26 -0.59
C ASN A 107 4.44 17.02 0.86
N ARG A 108 3.87 17.80 1.80
CA ARG A 108 4.19 17.73 3.23
C ARG A 108 3.84 16.40 3.91
N SER A 109 3.07 15.54 3.24
CA SER A 109 2.76 14.20 3.77
C SER A 109 3.94 13.23 3.64
N PHE A 110 4.98 13.60 2.85
CA PHE A 110 6.18 12.80 2.70
C PHE A 110 7.32 13.31 3.59
N VAL A 111 7.93 12.38 4.32
CA VAL A 111 9.20 12.59 5.00
C VAL A 111 10.31 12.16 4.05
N ARG A 112 11.29 13.02 3.84
CA ARG A 112 12.45 12.78 2.99
C ARG A 112 13.65 12.37 3.85
N ASP A 113 14.35 11.32 3.43
CA ASP A 113 15.63 10.88 3.98
C ASP A 113 16.64 10.75 2.84
N ASP A 114 17.82 11.29 3.02
CA ASP A 114 18.92 11.24 2.05
C ASP A 114 20.12 10.48 2.64
N ALA A 115 20.68 9.55 1.86
CA ALA A 115 21.90 8.83 2.21
C ALA A 115 22.72 8.59 0.93
N HIS A 116 23.86 9.29 0.79
CA HIS A 116 24.72 9.25 -0.40
C HIS A 116 23.91 9.57 -1.68
N ASN A 117 23.81 8.59 -2.59
CA ASN A 117 23.05 8.70 -3.82
C ASN A 117 21.61 8.18 -3.73
N ILE A 118 21.14 7.84 -2.53
CA ILE A 118 19.80 7.31 -2.28
C ILE A 118 18.95 8.40 -1.64
N THR A 119 17.79 8.66 -2.21
CA THR A 119 16.75 9.50 -1.62
C THR A 119 15.48 8.67 -1.41
N ILE A 120 14.95 8.69 -0.19
CA ILE A 120 13.73 7.98 0.17
C ILE A 120 12.66 8.98 0.58
N TYR A 121 11.47 8.86 0.00
CA TYR A 121 10.28 9.58 0.41
C TYR A 121 9.28 8.63 1.04
N ARG A 122 8.91 8.86 2.32
CA ARG A 122 7.97 8.00 3.07
C ARG A 122 6.72 8.77 3.44
N ASN A 123 5.57 8.16 3.17
CA ASN A 123 4.29 8.58 3.68
C ASN A 123 3.63 7.39 4.39
N MET A 124 3.87 7.25 5.69
CA MET A 124 3.33 6.14 6.49
C MET A 124 1.86 6.32 6.84
N LYS A 125 1.31 7.52 6.68
CA LYS A 125 -0.13 7.74 6.80
C LYS A 125 -0.90 6.96 5.72
N ASP A 126 -0.35 6.92 4.51
CA ASP A 126 -0.95 6.22 3.37
C ASP A 126 -0.25 4.88 3.08
N GLY A 127 0.87 4.57 3.75
CA GLY A 127 1.61 3.33 3.58
C GLY A 127 2.38 3.26 2.25
N VAL A 128 2.95 4.36 1.77
CA VAL A 128 3.71 4.39 0.52
C VAL A 128 5.13 4.92 0.72
N VAL A 129 6.10 4.27 0.05
CA VAL A 129 7.51 4.66 0.09
C VAL A 129 8.09 4.62 -1.32
N TYR A 130 8.74 5.70 -1.72
CA TYR A 130 9.49 5.81 -2.98
C TYR A 130 10.99 5.82 -2.68
N THR A 131 11.77 5.05 -3.42
CA THR A 131 13.24 5.05 -3.33
C THR A 131 13.83 5.44 -4.67
N PHE A 132 14.64 6.48 -4.66
CA PHE A 132 15.41 6.97 -5.80
C PHE A 132 16.88 6.65 -5.60
N ILE A 133 17.56 6.29 -6.66
CA ILE A 133 19.03 6.15 -6.72
C ILE A 133 19.50 7.02 -7.87
N ASP A 134 20.46 7.90 -7.61
CA ASP A 134 20.95 8.89 -8.57
C ASP A 134 19.80 9.70 -9.23
N GLY A 135 18.80 10.09 -8.42
CA GLY A 135 17.64 10.85 -8.86
C GLY A 135 16.60 10.07 -9.68
N THR A 136 16.82 8.78 -9.95
CA THR A 136 15.92 7.92 -10.72
C THR A 136 15.13 7.00 -9.81
N LEU A 137 13.81 6.89 -10.01
CA LEU A 137 12.96 5.99 -9.24
C LEU A 137 13.36 4.52 -9.49
N LYS A 138 13.69 3.82 -8.40
CA LYS A 138 14.06 2.39 -8.41
C LYS A 138 12.99 1.51 -7.81
N THR A 139 12.39 1.92 -6.70
CA THR A 139 11.31 1.13 -6.09
C THR A 139 10.16 2.00 -5.64
N THR A 140 8.95 1.47 -5.76
CA THR A 140 7.76 1.95 -5.06
C THR A 140 7.27 0.83 -4.16
N ARG A 141 7.14 1.10 -2.87
CA ARG A 141 6.63 0.14 -1.89
C ARG A 141 5.27 0.60 -1.38
N TYR A 142 4.30 -0.29 -1.43
CA TYR A 142 3.00 -0.15 -0.78
C TYR A 142 2.97 -1.09 0.42
N THR A 143 2.68 -0.56 1.59
CA THR A 143 2.62 -1.31 2.85
C THR A 143 1.41 -0.84 3.67
N PHE A 144 1.22 -1.39 4.85
CA PHE A 144 0.16 -0.95 5.75
C PHE A 144 0.39 0.50 6.21
N ALA A 145 -0.69 1.24 6.34
CA ALA A 145 -0.70 2.57 6.95
C ALA A 145 -0.61 2.47 8.47
N ASP A 146 -0.09 3.51 9.13
CA ASP A 146 0.03 3.55 10.61
C ASP A 146 -1.33 3.33 11.31
N GLU A 147 -2.40 3.88 10.76
CA GLU A 147 -3.75 3.68 11.28
C GLU A 147 -4.24 2.25 11.11
N GLN A 148 -3.93 1.59 9.98
CA GLN A 148 -4.24 0.17 9.78
C GLN A 148 -3.51 -0.68 10.82
N LEU A 149 -2.21 -0.41 11.05
CA LEU A 149 -1.43 -1.13 12.05
C LEU A 149 -2.02 -0.95 13.45
N SER A 150 -2.44 0.26 13.81
CA SER A 150 -3.05 0.56 15.10
C SER A 150 -4.37 -0.20 15.31
N ARG A 151 -5.23 -0.24 14.29
CA ARG A 151 -6.50 -0.99 14.31
C ARG A 151 -6.32 -2.51 14.25
N ALA A 152 -5.20 -2.98 13.70
CA ALA A 152 -4.89 -4.40 13.56
C ALA A 152 -4.38 -5.06 14.84
N ARG A 153 -3.97 -4.28 15.84
CA ARG A 153 -3.53 -4.76 17.15
C ARG A 153 -4.69 -5.32 17.97
N ARG A 154 -4.37 -6.24 18.88
CA ARG A 154 -5.30 -6.82 19.85
C ARG A 154 -5.52 -5.85 21.00
#